data_0d7516b69297d22eb4e9ba283c2f00d1
#
_entry.id   0d7516b69297d22eb4e9ba283c2f00d1
#
_cell.length_a   1.000
_cell.length_b   1.000
_cell.length_c   1.000
_cell.angle_alpha   90.00
_cell.angle_beta   90.00
_cell.angle_gamma   90.00
#
_symmetry.space_group_name_H-M   'P 1'
#
loop_
_entity.id
_entity.type
_entity.pdbx_description
1 polymer ?
#
loop_
_entity_poly.entity_id
_entity_poly.type
_entity_poly.pdbx_seq_one_letter_code
_entity_poly.pdbx_strand_id
1 'polypeptide(L)'
;MELNNYTPKQIEVLESFAIDNPKILICSGAKRAGKTFILIKIFLAHVSLFRNQGLSFIIGGTTQSSIKRNILNDLEKIIGREIKFKDDGHFPLYGNKIYCFHGANADSYKSMRGFTSAGALLNEATTLHDTFVKEAISRCSYEGARVFMDTNPENPTHTVKVDYVDKDGQLLSNGQLNIKAFNFTLYDNTFLNKEYVESIEASTPSGMFFDRDILGVWVASEGIVYTDFDKNKHYIKNVDTELKKVLCGVDFVWE
;
A
#
# COMPACT_ATOMS: atom_id res chain seq x y z
N MET A 1 -16.19 -11.64 16.59
CA MET A 1 -15.03 -10.74 16.61
C MET A 1 -15.40 -9.59 17.53
N GLU A 2 -14.70 -9.41 18.65
CA GLU A 2 -15.02 -8.30 19.55
C GLU A 2 -14.50 -7.01 18.93
N LEU A 3 -15.40 -6.09 18.58
CA LEU A 3 -15.09 -4.81 17.94
C LEU A 3 -14.21 -3.89 18.82
N ASN A 4 -14.23 -4.09 20.14
CA ASN A 4 -13.43 -3.35 21.10
C ASN A 4 -11.90 -3.47 20.91
N ASN A 5 -11.46 -4.39 20.07
CA ASN A 5 -10.05 -4.62 19.73
C ASN A 5 -9.59 -3.88 18.46
N TYR A 6 -10.42 -3.00 17.90
CA TYR A 6 -10.14 -2.24 16.69
C TYR A 6 -10.38 -0.75 16.92
N THR A 7 -9.61 0.08 16.24
CA THR A 7 -9.87 1.52 16.21
C THR A 7 -11.07 1.83 15.31
N PRO A 8 -11.74 3.01 15.48
CA PRO A 8 -12.84 3.39 14.59
C PRO A 8 -12.44 3.34 13.11
N LYS A 9 -11.21 3.81 12.78
CA LYS A 9 -10.70 3.76 11.39
C LYS A 9 -10.50 2.34 10.88
N GLN A 10 -10.05 1.43 11.72
CA GLN A 10 -9.92 0.01 11.35
C GLN A 10 -11.29 -0.64 11.13
N ILE A 11 -12.32 -0.23 11.87
CA ILE A 11 -13.69 -0.69 11.67
C ILE A 11 -14.22 -0.24 10.31
N GLU A 12 -14.02 1.02 9.91
CA GLU A 12 -14.38 1.51 8.56
C GLU A 12 -13.77 0.64 7.44
N VAL A 13 -12.50 0.26 7.60
CA VAL A 13 -11.80 -0.58 6.62
C VAL A 13 -12.40 -2.00 6.58
N LEU A 14 -12.73 -2.57 7.75
CA LEU A 14 -13.39 -3.87 7.85
C LEU A 14 -14.78 -3.86 7.22
N GLU A 15 -15.56 -2.82 7.46
CA GLU A 15 -16.90 -2.64 6.88
C GLU A 15 -16.83 -2.54 5.37
N SER A 16 -15.90 -1.74 4.84
CA SER A 16 -15.71 -1.64 3.39
C SER A 16 -15.29 -2.98 2.77
N PHE A 17 -14.40 -3.72 3.41
CA PHE A 17 -14.06 -5.08 2.95
C PHE A 17 -15.28 -6.01 2.94
N ALA A 18 -16.12 -5.95 3.97
CA ALA A 18 -17.27 -6.85 4.12
C ALA A 18 -18.46 -6.48 3.21
N ILE A 19 -18.70 -5.19 2.98
CA ILE A 19 -19.88 -4.67 2.30
C ILE A 19 -19.54 -4.30 0.84
N ASP A 20 -18.55 -3.41 0.63
CA ASP A 20 -18.19 -2.92 -0.69
C ASP A 20 -17.35 -3.93 -1.47
N ASN A 21 -16.60 -4.76 -0.77
CA ASN A 21 -15.76 -5.84 -1.30
C ASN A 21 -14.88 -5.39 -2.50
N PRO A 22 -14.06 -4.33 -2.35
CA PRO A 22 -13.28 -3.78 -3.45
C PRO A 22 -12.26 -4.79 -3.99
N LYS A 23 -11.93 -4.68 -5.29
CA LYS A 23 -10.88 -5.51 -5.90
C LYS A 23 -9.50 -5.19 -5.33
N ILE A 24 -9.23 -3.90 -5.09
CA ILE A 24 -8.00 -3.39 -4.48
C ILE A 24 -8.38 -2.51 -3.29
N LEU A 25 -7.90 -2.86 -2.11
CA LEU A 25 -8.11 -2.10 -0.88
C LEU A 25 -6.77 -1.57 -0.38
N ILE A 26 -6.69 -0.25 -0.16
CA ILE A 26 -5.45 0.44 0.17
C ILE A 26 -5.60 1.19 1.49
N CYS A 27 -4.64 0.98 2.39
CA CYS A 27 -4.46 1.80 3.59
C CYS A 27 -3.19 2.64 3.45
N SER A 28 -3.34 3.92 3.13
CA SER A 28 -2.25 4.91 3.08
C SER A 28 -2.23 5.74 4.35
N GLY A 29 -1.09 6.28 4.77
CA GLY A 29 -1.06 7.23 5.88
C GLY A 29 0.11 7.09 6.83
N ALA A 30 0.02 7.75 7.97
CA ALA A 30 1.06 7.89 8.98
C ALA A 30 1.63 6.54 9.47
N LYS A 31 2.90 6.55 9.87
CA LYS A 31 3.51 5.40 10.54
C LYS A 31 2.79 5.10 11.86
N ARG A 32 2.80 3.83 12.29
CA ARG A 32 2.15 3.40 13.55
C ARG A 32 0.63 3.61 13.63
N ALA A 33 -0.02 4.01 12.55
CA ALA A 33 -1.48 4.23 12.49
C ALA A 33 -2.33 2.94 12.50
N GLY A 34 -1.72 1.75 12.49
CA GLY A 34 -2.43 0.47 12.56
C GLY A 34 -2.87 -0.12 11.21
N LYS A 35 -2.39 0.44 10.09
CA LYS A 35 -2.71 0.01 8.71
C LYS A 35 -2.40 -1.46 8.45
N THR A 36 -1.14 -1.84 8.66
CA THR A 36 -0.66 -3.22 8.40
C THR A 36 -1.41 -4.24 9.24
N PHE A 37 -1.68 -3.91 10.51
CA PHE A 37 -2.40 -4.80 11.41
C PHE A 37 -3.80 -5.13 10.88
N ILE A 38 -4.57 -4.13 10.46
CA ILE A 38 -5.92 -4.37 9.94
C ILE A 38 -5.89 -5.14 8.61
N LEU A 39 -4.92 -4.85 7.73
CA LEU A 39 -4.80 -5.56 6.46
C LEU A 39 -4.37 -7.02 6.64
N ILE A 40 -3.55 -7.36 7.63
CA ILE A 40 -3.26 -8.77 7.98
C ILE A 40 -4.55 -9.48 8.39
N LYS A 41 -5.41 -8.86 9.21
CA LYS A 41 -6.69 -9.43 9.62
C LYS A 41 -7.63 -9.65 8.44
N ILE A 42 -7.71 -8.67 7.54
CA ILE A 42 -8.52 -8.76 6.32
C ILE A 42 -7.97 -9.83 5.37
N PHE A 43 -6.67 -9.90 5.19
CA PHE A 43 -6.03 -10.93 4.39
C PHE A 43 -6.33 -12.34 4.93
N LEU A 44 -6.23 -12.53 6.26
CA LEU A 44 -6.62 -13.79 6.90
C LEU A 44 -8.10 -14.14 6.66
N ALA A 45 -8.99 -13.15 6.81
CA ALA A 45 -10.40 -13.33 6.54
C ALA A 45 -10.61 -13.74 5.07
N HIS A 46 -9.95 -13.04 4.13
CA HIS A 46 -10.02 -13.34 2.71
C HIS A 46 -9.50 -14.75 2.38
N VAL A 47 -8.33 -15.16 2.89
CA VAL A 47 -7.81 -16.52 2.69
C VAL A 47 -8.77 -17.57 3.25
N SER A 48 -9.46 -17.26 4.36
CA SER A 48 -10.42 -18.19 4.98
C SER A 48 -11.68 -18.42 4.15
N LEU A 49 -12.08 -17.49 3.28
CA LEU A 49 -13.19 -17.66 2.34
C LEU A 49 -12.91 -18.78 1.32
N PHE A 50 -11.65 -19.06 1.04
CA PHE A 50 -11.18 -20.12 0.14
C PHE A 50 -10.65 -21.34 0.89
N ARG A 51 -11.12 -21.58 2.11
CA ARG A 51 -10.63 -22.68 2.95
C ARG A 51 -10.64 -24.03 2.22
N ASN A 52 -9.50 -24.76 2.30
CA ASN A 52 -9.28 -26.09 1.75
C ASN A 52 -9.40 -26.21 0.21
N GLN A 53 -9.19 -25.10 -0.51
CA GLN A 53 -9.22 -25.11 -1.98
C GLN A 53 -7.83 -25.30 -2.61
N GLY A 54 -6.75 -25.32 -1.81
CA GLY A 54 -5.38 -25.50 -2.31
C GLY A 54 -4.87 -24.35 -3.15
N LEU A 55 -5.53 -23.18 -3.09
CA LEU A 55 -5.18 -22.01 -3.87
C LEU A 55 -3.90 -21.34 -3.38
N SER A 56 -3.29 -20.56 -4.26
CA SER A 56 -2.09 -19.78 -3.93
C SER A 56 -2.44 -18.33 -3.63
N PHE A 57 -1.71 -17.74 -2.65
CA PHE A 57 -1.81 -16.33 -2.26
C PHE A 57 -0.42 -15.71 -2.17
N ILE A 58 -0.33 -14.42 -2.33
CA ILE A 58 0.92 -13.65 -2.32
C ILE A 58 1.00 -12.80 -1.04
N ILE A 59 2.17 -12.80 -0.39
CA ILE A 59 2.61 -11.74 0.51
C ILE A 59 3.81 -11.09 -0.15
N GLY A 60 3.74 -9.79 -0.44
CA GLY A 60 4.80 -9.00 -1.04
C GLY A 60 5.38 -7.99 -0.06
N GLY A 61 6.70 -7.82 -0.08
CA GLY A 61 7.43 -6.83 0.69
C GLY A 61 8.79 -6.55 0.08
N THR A 62 9.54 -5.60 0.63
CA THR A 62 10.84 -5.18 0.06
C THR A 62 11.87 -6.29 0.12
N THR A 63 11.98 -6.96 1.28
CA THR A 63 12.92 -8.05 1.53
C THR A 63 12.27 -9.17 2.34
N GLN A 64 12.85 -10.37 2.33
CA GLN A 64 12.39 -11.48 3.17
C GLN A 64 12.38 -11.11 4.66
N SER A 65 13.39 -10.38 5.11
CA SER A 65 13.49 -9.95 6.52
C SER A 65 12.41 -8.91 6.88
N SER A 66 12.07 -7.99 5.96
CA SER A 66 10.98 -7.03 6.18
C SER A 66 9.62 -7.72 6.22
N ILE A 67 9.35 -8.67 5.33
CA ILE A 67 8.13 -9.48 5.36
C ILE A 67 8.01 -10.23 6.69
N LYS A 68 9.09 -10.88 7.14
CA LYS A 68 9.09 -11.59 8.42
C LYS A 68 8.75 -10.66 9.58
N ARG A 69 9.44 -9.51 9.66
CA ARG A 69 9.28 -8.55 10.76
C ARG A 69 7.91 -7.88 10.75
N ASN A 70 7.45 -7.44 9.59
CA ASN A 70 6.26 -6.58 9.48
C ASN A 70 4.96 -7.38 9.35
N ILE A 71 5.01 -8.61 8.80
CA ILE A 71 3.82 -9.40 8.50
C ILE A 71 3.80 -10.73 9.25
N LEU A 72 4.85 -11.58 9.06
CA LEU A 72 4.77 -12.96 9.54
C LEU A 72 4.77 -13.06 11.06
N ASN A 73 5.54 -12.21 11.78
CA ASN A 73 5.55 -12.19 13.24
C ASN A 73 4.16 -11.86 13.83
N ASP A 74 3.42 -10.94 13.21
CA ASP A 74 2.07 -10.60 13.67
C ASP A 74 1.05 -11.64 13.21
N LEU A 75 1.24 -12.20 12.01
CA LEU A 75 0.45 -13.31 11.52
C LEU A 75 0.54 -14.52 12.48
N GLU A 76 1.75 -14.90 12.92
CA GLU A 76 1.98 -15.99 13.90
C GLU A 76 1.24 -15.75 15.22
N LYS A 77 1.30 -14.52 15.76
CA LYS A 77 0.55 -14.15 16.97
C LYS A 77 -0.95 -14.31 16.79
N ILE A 78 -1.48 -13.88 15.63
CA ILE A 78 -2.91 -13.93 15.34
C ILE A 78 -3.40 -15.37 15.18
N ILE A 79 -2.63 -16.21 14.46
CA ILE A 79 -3.01 -17.61 14.22
C ILE A 79 -2.64 -18.55 15.38
N GLY A 80 -1.84 -18.06 16.35
CA GLY A 80 -1.43 -18.81 17.54
C GLY A 80 -0.44 -19.95 17.26
N ARG A 81 0.30 -19.91 16.16
CA ARG A 81 1.31 -20.92 15.80
C ARG A 81 2.42 -20.35 14.95
N GLU A 82 3.59 -20.99 15.01
CA GLU A 82 4.74 -20.68 14.16
C GLU A 82 4.47 -21.00 12.69
N ILE A 83 4.97 -20.14 11.80
CA ILE A 83 4.92 -20.32 10.34
C ILE A 83 6.15 -21.13 9.92
N LYS A 84 5.88 -22.30 9.32
CA LYS A 84 6.91 -23.17 8.75
C LYS A 84 6.76 -23.25 7.23
N PHE A 85 7.80 -22.82 6.53
CA PHE A 85 7.84 -22.92 5.08
C PHE A 85 8.10 -24.37 4.64
N LYS A 86 7.48 -24.76 3.55
CA LYS A 86 7.72 -26.02 2.84
C LYS A 86 8.90 -25.86 1.87
N ASP A 87 9.40 -26.97 1.35
CA ASP A 87 10.56 -27.01 0.45
C ASP A 87 10.34 -26.21 -0.86
N ASP A 88 9.09 -26.08 -1.30
CA ASP A 88 8.70 -25.29 -2.47
C ASP A 88 8.44 -23.78 -2.16
N GLY A 89 8.81 -23.33 -0.95
CA GLY A 89 8.83 -21.93 -0.56
C GLY A 89 7.50 -21.33 -0.10
N HIS A 90 6.44 -22.14 0.07
CA HIS A 90 5.18 -21.66 0.67
C HIS A 90 5.02 -22.10 2.13
N PHE A 91 4.14 -21.43 2.86
CA PHE A 91 3.59 -21.96 4.11
C PHE A 91 2.09 -22.21 3.99
N PRO A 92 1.57 -23.27 4.65
CA PRO A 92 0.15 -23.60 4.57
C PRO A 92 -0.68 -22.73 5.53
N LEU A 93 -1.80 -22.19 5.02
CA LEU A 93 -2.78 -21.43 5.80
C LEU A 93 -4.20 -21.76 5.34
N TYR A 94 -5.03 -22.25 6.23
CA TYR A 94 -6.43 -22.66 5.94
C TYR A 94 -6.56 -23.59 4.74
N GLY A 95 -5.60 -24.50 4.54
CA GLY A 95 -5.60 -25.44 3.41
C GLY A 95 -5.20 -24.81 2.06
N ASN A 96 -4.68 -23.60 2.09
CA ASN A 96 -4.13 -22.89 0.94
C ASN A 96 -2.62 -22.70 1.09
N LYS A 97 -1.96 -22.20 0.04
CA LYS A 97 -0.52 -21.97 -0.06
C LYS A 97 -0.22 -20.48 -0.05
N ILE A 98 0.58 -20.01 0.89
CA ILE A 98 0.99 -18.60 0.96
C ILE A 98 2.45 -18.50 0.56
N TYR A 99 2.73 -17.72 -0.48
CA TYR A 99 4.08 -17.46 -0.98
C TYR A 99 4.51 -16.05 -0.64
N CYS A 100 5.77 -15.90 -0.21
CA CYS A 100 6.37 -14.61 0.08
C CYS A 100 7.30 -14.21 -1.07
N PHE A 101 7.02 -13.06 -1.69
CA PHE A 101 7.85 -12.49 -2.75
C PHE A 101 8.43 -11.13 -2.31
N HIS A 102 9.66 -10.83 -2.73
CA HIS A 102 10.31 -9.57 -2.42
C HIS A 102 10.50 -8.73 -3.69
N GLY A 103 10.17 -7.46 -3.59
CA GLY A 103 9.97 -6.55 -4.73
C GLY A 103 10.85 -5.32 -4.75
N ALA A 104 12.09 -5.39 -4.20
CA ALA A 104 12.98 -4.23 -4.13
C ALA A 104 13.52 -3.75 -5.49
N ASN A 105 13.62 -4.64 -6.48
CA ASN A 105 14.30 -4.37 -7.75
C ASN A 105 13.38 -4.51 -8.96
N ALA A 106 13.74 -3.84 -10.06
CA ALA A 106 13.00 -3.87 -11.32
C ALA A 106 12.72 -5.29 -11.84
N ASP A 107 13.64 -6.23 -11.63
CA ASP A 107 13.53 -7.62 -12.07
C ASP A 107 12.80 -8.56 -11.11
N SER A 108 12.46 -8.10 -9.90
CA SER A 108 11.83 -8.91 -8.86
C SER A 108 10.49 -9.52 -9.30
N TYR A 109 9.75 -8.84 -10.18
CA TYR A 109 8.49 -9.34 -10.73
C TYR A 109 8.63 -10.69 -11.46
N LYS A 110 9.83 -11.01 -11.97
CA LYS A 110 10.10 -12.25 -12.74
C LYS A 110 9.83 -13.50 -11.90
N SER A 111 10.00 -13.42 -10.59
CA SER A 111 9.72 -14.53 -9.65
C SER A 111 8.24 -14.92 -9.59
N MET A 112 7.33 -14.01 -9.98
CA MET A 112 5.88 -14.26 -10.01
C MET A 112 5.35 -14.65 -11.39
N ARG A 113 6.20 -14.74 -12.42
CA ARG A 113 5.75 -15.12 -13.77
C ARG A 113 5.14 -16.52 -13.78
N GLY A 114 3.99 -16.66 -14.44
CA GLY A 114 3.25 -17.92 -14.49
C GLY A 114 2.48 -18.26 -13.21
N PHE A 115 2.54 -17.40 -12.19
CA PHE A 115 1.82 -17.59 -10.95
C PHE A 115 0.35 -17.14 -11.08
N THR A 116 -0.57 -17.89 -10.50
CA THR A 116 -1.98 -17.51 -10.37
C THR A 116 -2.32 -17.41 -8.89
N SER A 117 -2.86 -16.27 -8.46
CA SER A 117 -3.17 -15.99 -7.08
C SER A 117 -4.64 -15.68 -6.86
N ALA A 118 -5.18 -16.15 -5.73
CA ALA A 118 -6.50 -15.78 -5.23
C ALA A 118 -6.49 -14.53 -4.34
N GLY A 119 -5.32 -13.94 -4.09
CA GLY A 119 -5.21 -12.66 -3.38
C GLY A 119 -3.78 -12.31 -3.02
N ALA A 120 -3.54 -11.04 -2.77
CA ALA A 120 -2.24 -10.52 -2.40
C ALA A 120 -2.32 -9.53 -1.23
N LEU A 121 -1.33 -9.57 -0.33
CA LEU A 121 -1.04 -8.55 0.68
C LEU A 121 0.32 -7.94 0.35
N LEU A 122 0.35 -6.66 -0.04
CA LEU A 122 1.56 -5.92 -0.37
C LEU A 122 1.87 -4.92 0.75
N ASN A 123 3.00 -5.15 1.44
CA ASN A 123 3.43 -4.31 2.56
C ASN A 123 4.38 -3.21 2.08
N GLU A 124 4.13 -1.98 2.57
CA GLU A 124 4.91 -0.79 2.23
C GLU A 124 5.03 -0.59 0.71
N ALA A 125 3.88 -0.55 0.02
CA ALA A 125 3.79 -0.59 -1.44
C ALA A 125 4.62 0.50 -2.16
N THR A 126 4.86 1.67 -1.54
CA THR A 126 5.74 2.73 -2.08
C THR A 126 7.22 2.33 -2.09
N THR A 127 7.63 1.36 -1.30
CA THR A 127 9.02 0.86 -1.27
C THR A 127 9.26 -0.29 -2.25
N LEU A 128 8.20 -0.79 -2.88
CA LEU A 128 8.27 -1.85 -3.89
C LEU A 128 8.48 -1.24 -5.27
N HIS A 129 9.21 -1.93 -6.12
CA HIS A 129 9.34 -1.50 -7.51
C HIS A 129 8.00 -1.59 -8.25
N ASP A 130 7.69 -0.60 -9.09
CA ASP A 130 6.40 -0.49 -9.80
C ASP A 130 6.04 -1.74 -10.60
N THR A 131 7.03 -2.34 -11.27
CA THR A 131 6.82 -3.58 -12.05
C THR A 131 6.39 -4.74 -11.15
N PHE A 132 6.89 -4.79 -9.91
CA PHE A 132 6.50 -5.82 -8.95
C PHE A 132 5.05 -5.63 -8.49
N VAL A 133 4.65 -4.39 -8.14
CA VAL A 133 3.27 -4.08 -7.73
C VAL A 133 2.30 -4.43 -8.86
N LYS A 134 2.59 -3.99 -10.09
CA LYS A 134 1.77 -4.26 -11.28
C LYS A 134 1.66 -5.76 -11.57
N GLU A 135 2.76 -6.50 -11.44
CA GLU A 135 2.76 -7.95 -11.64
C GLU A 135 1.93 -8.66 -10.57
N ALA A 136 2.12 -8.34 -9.28
CA ALA A 136 1.37 -8.95 -8.19
C ALA A 136 -0.15 -8.76 -8.37
N ILE A 137 -0.60 -7.57 -8.75
CA ILE A 137 -2.00 -7.28 -9.07
C ILE A 137 -2.47 -8.13 -10.26
N SER A 138 -1.68 -8.20 -11.33
CA SER A 138 -1.97 -9.01 -12.52
C SER A 138 -2.10 -10.50 -12.21
N ARG A 139 -1.30 -11.02 -11.27
CA ARG A 139 -1.36 -12.42 -10.84
C ARG A 139 -2.58 -12.77 -10.00
N CYS A 140 -3.26 -11.77 -9.42
CA CYS A 140 -4.52 -11.95 -8.71
C CYS A 140 -5.71 -12.12 -9.70
N SER A 141 -5.63 -13.15 -10.53
CA SER A 141 -6.55 -13.44 -11.62
C SER A 141 -7.59 -14.53 -11.30
N TYR A 142 -7.49 -15.18 -10.14
CA TYR A 142 -8.51 -16.13 -9.70
C TYR A 142 -9.85 -15.42 -9.45
N GLU A 143 -10.97 -16.11 -9.68
CA GLU A 143 -12.28 -15.56 -9.40
C GLU A 143 -12.41 -15.18 -7.91
N GLY A 144 -12.89 -13.97 -7.63
CA GLY A 144 -12.97 -13.45 -6.26
C GLY A 144 -11.65 -12.95 -5.69
N ALA A 145 -10.52 -13.00 -6.41
CA ALA A 145 -9.24 -12.52 -5.91
C ALA A 145 -9.28 -11.03 -5.51
N ARG A 146 -8.54 -10.68 -4.44
CA ARG A 146 -8.42 -9.31 -3.90
C ARG A 146 -6.97 -8.96 -3.62
N VAL A 147 -6.69 -7.66 -3.69
CA VAL A 147 -5.37 -7.11 -3.38
C VAL A 147 -5.49 -6.13 -2.22
N PHE A 148 -4.65 -6.29 -1.23
CA PHE A 148 -4.57 -5.45 -0.04
C PHE A 148 -3.20 -4.79 -0.02
N MET A 149 -3.14 -3.46 0.13
CA MET A 149 -1.89 -2.71 0.15
C MET A 149 -1.85 -1.76 1.32
N ASP A 150 -0.75 -1.75 2.08
CA ASP A 150 -0.45 -0.64 2.97
C ASP A 150 0.72 0.16 2.43
N THR A 151 0.74 1.44 2.77
CA THR A 151 1.83 2.33 2.40
C THR A 151 1.93 3.54 3.31
N ASN A 152 3.13 4.11 3.39
CA ASN A 152 3.33 5.46 3.92
C ASN A 152 3.39 6.44 2.76
N PRO A 153 2.88 7.68 2.92
CA PRO A 153 2.95 8.69 1.88
C PRO A 153 4.39 9.05 1.53
N GLU A 154 4.60 9.31 0.26
CA GLU A 154 5.83 9.82 -0.31
C GLU A 154 5.53 11.01 -1.23
N ASN A 155 6.24 11.13 -2.34
CA ASN A 155 6.00 12.18 -3.33
C ASN A 155 4.60 12.00 -3.96
N PRO A 156 3.80 13.08 -4.14
CA PRO A 156 2.49 13.02 -4.78
C PRO A 156 2.48 12.46 -6.22
N THR A 157 3.64 12.45 -6.89
CA THR A 157 3.80 11.86 -8.23
C THR A 157 4.15 10.38 -8.22
N HIS A 158 4.29 9.77 -7.05
CA HIS A 158 4.61 8.35 -6.91
C HIS A 158 3.52 7.48 -7.57
N THR A 159 3.91 6.43 -8.29
CA THR A 159 3.00 5.56 -9.05
C THR A 159 1.90 4.94 -8.19
N VAL A 160 2.20 4.53 -6.94
CA VAL A 160 1.18 4.00 -6.02
C VAL A 160 0.11 5.05 -5.72
N LYS A 161 0.49 6.34 -5.59
CA LYS A 161 -0.48 7.42 -5.42
C LYS A 161 -1.32 7.60 -6.67
N VAL A 162 -0.67 7.87 -7.80
CA VAL A 162 -1.34 8.24 -9.07
C VAL A 162 -2.15 7.08 -9.65
N ASP A 163 -1.60 5.86 -9.60
CA ASP A 163 -2.23 4.69 -10.24
C ASP A 163 -3.30 4.04 -9.36
N TYR A 164 -3.26 4.24 -8.03
CA TYR A 164 -4.17 3.55 -7.11
C TYR A 164 -4.86 4.48 -6.11
N VAL A 165 -4.14 5.23 -5.27
CA VAL A 165 -4.76 6.04 -4.21
C VAL A 165 -5.68 7.12 -4.78
N ASP A 166 -5.26 7.81 -5.84
CA ASP A 166 -6.05 8.86 -6.51
C ASP A 166 -7.25 8.30 -7.30
N LYS A 167 -7.33 6.99 -7.44
CA LYS A 167 -8.46 6.30 -8.08
C LYS A 167 -9.44 5.70 -7.07
N ASP A 168 -9.44 6.21 -5.83
CA ASP A 168 -10.45 5.82 -4.83
C ASP A 168 -11.86 5.99 -5.39
N GLY A 169 -12.72 4.99 -5.17
CA GLY A 169 -14.08 4.97 -5.69
C GLY A 169 -14.22 4.53 -7.15
N GLN A 170 -13.11 4.15 -7.83
CA GLN A 170 -13.20 3.64 -9.20
C GLN A 170 -14.04 2.37 -9.26
N LEU A 171 -14.98 2.33 -10.23
CA LEU A 171 -15.82 1.17 -10.47
C LEU A 171 -15.34 0.38 -11.71
N LEU A 172 -15.62 -0.92 -11.72
CA LEU A 172 -15.55 -1.77 -12.90
C LEU A 172 -16.81 -1.59 -13.77
N SER A 173 -16.78 -2.09 -15.00
CA SER A 173 -17.92 -2.00 -15.94
C SER A 173 -19.21 -2.67 -15.43
N ASN A 174 -19.08 -3.63 -14.53
CA ASN A 174 -20.21 -4.31 -13.88
C ASN A 174 -20.74 -3.59 -12.62
N GLY A 175 -20.21 -2.39 -12.30
CA GLY A 175 -20.58 -1.61 -11.12
C GLY A 175 -19.88 -2.03 -9.81
N GLN A 176 -19.06 -3.08 -9.82
CA GLN A 176 -18.29 -3.48 -8.65
C GLN A 176 -17.20 -2.44 -8.34
N LEU A 177 -16.99 -2.16 -7.06
CA LEU A 177 -15.92 -1.27 -6.62
C LEU A 177 -14.55 -1.90 -6.94
N ASN A 178 -13.76 -1.20 -7.76
CA ASN A 178 -12.42 -1.64 -8.13
C ASN A 178 -11.40 -1.24 -7.06
N ILE A 179 -11.37 0.04 -6.70
CA ILE A 179 -10.37 0.59 -5.78
C ILE A 179 -11.06 1.30 -4.62
N LYS A 180 -10.64 0.97 -3.40
CA LYS A 180 -10.95 1.71 -2.18
C LYS A 180 -9.68 2.07 -1.44
N ALA A 181 -9.49 3.36 -1.17
CA ALA A 181 -8.35 3.88 -0.43
C ALA A 181 -8.79 4.57 0.87
N PHE A 182 -8.03 4.32 1.94
CA PHE A 182 -8.23 4.93 3.24
C PHE A 182 -6.97 5.70 3.64
N ASN A 183 -7.14 6.92 4.12
CA ASN A 183 -6.07 7.68 4.74
C ASN A 183 -6.09 7.49 6.25
N PHE A 184 -4.92 7.19 6.82
CA PHE A 184 -4.68 7.02 8.24
C PHE A 184 -3.77 8.12 8.78
N THR A 185 -4.19 8.79 9.83
CA THR A 185 -3.37 9.68 10.63
C THR A 185 -2.75 8.94 11.82
N LEU A 186 -1.77 9.52 12.49
CA LEU A 186 -1.23 8.98 13.75
C LEU A 186 -2.33 8.84 14.82
N TYR A 187 -3.30 9.76 14.83
CA TYR A 187 -4.40 9.82 15.79
C TYR A 187 -5.44 8.72 15.63
N ASP A 188 -5.52 8.10 14.46
CA ASP A 188 -6.43 6.99 14.20
C ASP A 188 -6.06 5.73 15.00
N ASN A 189 -4.84 5.66 15.54
CA ASN A 189 -4.43 4.57 16.42
C ASN A 189 -4.66 4.92 17.89
N THR A 190 -5.87 4.71 18.36
CA THR A 190 -6.29 4.99 19.73
C THR A 190 -5.64 4.09 20.80
N PHE A 191 -4.87 3.07 20.39
CA PHE A 191 -4.11 2.21 21.31
C PHE A 191 -2.69 2.72 21.60
N LEU A 192 -2.25 3.81 20.94
CA LEU A 192 -0.97 4.42 21.26
C LEU A 192 -1.02 5.12 22.59
N ASN A 193 0.09 5.01 23.35
CA ASN A 193 0.25 5.77 24.57
C ASN A 193 0.28 7.27 24.24
N LYS A 194 -0.43 8.08 25.05
CA LYS A 194 -0.51 9.53 24.90
C LYS A 194 0.86 10.20 24.93
N GLU A 195 1.73 9.79 25.85
CA GLU A 195 3.11 10.28 25.93
C GLU A 195 3.90 10.03 24.64
N TYR A 196 3.70 8.85 24.01
CA TYR A 196 4.31 8.54 22.73
C TYR A 196 3.83 9.48 21.61
N VAL A 197 2.52 9.72 21.53
CA VAL A 197 1.94 10.62 20.52
C VAL A 197 2.48 12.03 20.70
N GLU A 198 2.44 12.57 21.91
CA GLU A 198 2.97 13.90 22.26
C GLU A 198 4.47 14.02 21.95
N SER A 199 5.25 12.96 22.23
CA SER A 199 6.69 12.93 21.94
C SER A 199 6.98 12.95 20.44
N ILE A 200 6.23 12.18 19.64
CA ILE A 200 6.39 12.16 18.18
C ILE A 200 5.97 13.51 17.57
N GLU A 201 4.86 14.10 18.03
CA GLU A 201 4.44 15.43 17.59
C GLU A 201 5.50 16.50 17.88
N ALA A 202 6.02 16.52 19.10
CA ALA A 202 7.01 17.51 19.54
C ALA A 202 8.37 17.35 18.80
N SER A 203 8.72 16.12 18.41
CA SER A 203 9.97 15.81 17.73
C SER A 203 9.90 15.88 16.20
N THR A 204 8.69 15.92 15.62
CA THR A 204 8.49 16.00 14.18
C THR A 204 8.53 17.45 13.71
N PRO A 205 9.47 17.84 12.81
CA PRO A 205 9.49 19.18 12.25
C PRO A 205 8.15 19.55 11.59
N SER A 206 7.73 20.81 11.76
CA SER A 206 6.53 21.36 11.11
C SER A 206 6.65 21.32 9.58
N GLY A 207 5.50 21.42 8.88
CA GLY A 207 5.44 21.40 7.42
C GLY A 207 5.42 19.97 6.88
N MET A 208 6.17 19.69 5.83
CA MET A 208 6.14 18.42 5.08
C MET A 208 6.28 17.16 5.97
N PHE A 209 7.18 17.19 6.94
CA PHE A 209 7.39 16.03 7.82
C PHE A 209 6.17 15.76 8.71
N PHE A 210 5.58 16.82 9.26
CA PHE A 210 4.35 16.72 10.05
C PHE A 210 3.18 16.22 9.21
N ASP A 211 3.00 16.80 8.02
CA ASP A 211 1.94 16.42 7.09
C ASP A 211 2.05 14.95 6.69
N ARG A 212 3.26 14.48 6.38
CA ARG A 212 3.49 13.10 5.97
C ARG A 212 3.43 12.11 7.12
N ASP A 213 4.18 12.37 8.20
CA ASP A 213 4.43 11.37 9.24
C ASP A 213 3.33 11.36 10.32
N ILE A 214 2.60 12.49 10.51
CA ILE A 214 1.49 12.62 11.49
C ILE A 214 0.12 12.56 10.78
N LEU A 215 -0.08 13.39 9.75
CA LEU A 215 -1.38 13.50 9.10
C LEU A 215 -1.57 12.50 7.95
N GLY A 216 -0.50 11.82 7.54
CA GLY A 216 -0.56 10.82 6.47
C GLY A 216 -0.81 11.42 5.08
N VAL A 217 -0.43 12.67 4.87
CA VAL A 217 -0.65 13.39 3.62
C VAL A 217 0.49 13.14 2.64
N TRP A 218 0.17 12.99 1.37
CA TRP A 218 1.14 12.89 0.30
C TRP A 218 1.67 14.28 -0.04
N VAL A 219 2.92 14.54 0.32
CA VAL A 219 3.56 15.85 0.14
C VAL A 219 4.88 15.69 -0.59
N ALA A 220 5.20 16.67 -1.43
CA ALA A 220 6.47 16.70 -2.13
C ALA A 220 7.63 16.96 -1.16
N SER A 221 8.80 16.37 -1.46
CA SER A 221 10.02 16.63 -0.69
C SER A 221 10.36 18.12 -0.71
N GLU A 222 10.90 18.65 0.39
CA GLU A 222 11.51 19.98 0.39
C GLU A 222 12.66 20.00 -0.64
N GLY A 223 12.70 21.04 -1.46
CA GLY A 223 13.67 21.17 -2.55
C GLY A 223 13.04 21.34 -3.93
N ILE A 224 11.71 21.37 -4.03
CA ILE A 224 11.05 21.83 -5.25
C ILE A 224 11.33 23.33 -5.38
N VAL A 225 12.15 23.69 -6.37
CA VAL A 225 12.55 25.07 -6.65
C VAL A 225 11.34 25.98 -6.94
N TYR A 226 10.25 25.39 -7.41
CA TYR A 226 8.99 26.07 -7.72
C TYR A 226 7.81 25.39 -7.00
N THR A 227 7.58 25.74 -5.73
CA THR A 227 6.47 25.22 -4.91
C THR A 227 5.10 25.53 -5.49
N ASP A 228 4.97 26.61 -6.25
CA ASP A 228 3.72 27.09 -6.84
C ASP A 228 3.48 26.58 -8.27
N PHE A 229 4.34 25.69 -8.78
CA PHE A 229 4.17 25.12 -10.11
C PHE A 229 2.97 24.16 -10.15
N ASP A 230 1.90 24.60 -10.82
CA ASP A 230 0.72 23.81 -11.12
C ASP A 230 0.71 23.45 -12.61
N LYS A 231 0.81 22.16 -12.91
CA LYS A 231 0.86 21.65 -14.29
C LYS A 231 -0.37 22.08 -15.10
N ASN A 232 -1.54 22.22 -14.47
CA ASN A 232 -2.78 22.63 -15.15
C ASN A 232 -2.82 24.12 -15.45
N LYS A 233 -2.08 24.93 -14.69
CA LYS A 233 -2.02 26.39 -14.85
C LYS A 233 -0.80 26.84 -15.65
N HIS A 234 0.33 26.16 -15.48
CA HIS A 234 1.64 26.61 -15.94
C HIS A 234 2.17 25.79 -17.13
N TYR A 235 1.51 24.70 -17.51
CA TYR A 235 1.86 23.91 -18.68
C TYR A 235 0.99 24.26 -19.87
N ILE A 236 1.61 24.86 -20.89
CA ILE A 236 0.95 25.21 -22.16
C ILE A 236 1.34 24.15 -23.20
N LYS A 237 0.35 23.38 -23.68
CA LYS A 237 0.57 22.31 -24.67
C LYS A 237 0.88 22.83 -26.07
N ASN A 238 0.28 23.94 -26.45
CA ASN A 238 0.47 24.56 -27.76
C ASN A 238 0.71 26.07 -27.59
N VAL A 239 1.73 26.60 -28.25
CA VAL A 239 1.99 28.02 -28.32
C VAL A 239 1.67 28.47 -29.75
N ASP A 240 0.58 29.19 -29.92
CA ASP A 240 0.11 29.69 -31.23
C ASP A 240 0.80 30.99 -31.66
N THR A 241 2.05 31.22 -31.27
CA THR A 241 2.78 32.43 -31.62
C THR A 241 4.10 32.09 -32.31
N GLU A 242 4.42 32.79 -33.41
CA GLU A 242 5.75 32.78 -33.99
C GLU A 242 6.80 33.23 -32.97
N LEU A 243 7.65 32.30 -32.51
CA LEU A 243 8.71 32.61 -31.58
C LEU A 243 9.82 33.38 -32.30
N LYS A 244 10.01 34.65 -31.99
CA LYS A 244 11.09 35.48 -32.53
C LYS A 244 12.47 35.15 -31.94
N LYS A 245 12.52 34.54 -30.74
CA LYS A 245 13.73 34.15 -30.05
C LYS A 245 13.46 33.05 -29.03
N VAL A 246 14.31 32.02 -29.00
CA VAL A 246 14.27 30.97 -27.97
C VAL A 246 15.52 31.09 -27.12
N LEU A 247 15.36 31.16 -25.79
CA LEU A 247 16.44 31.08 -24.81
C LEU A 247 16.21 29.81 -23.99
N CYS A 248 17.21 28.95 -23.94
CA CYS A 248 17.20 27.73 -23.14
C CYS A 248 18.27 27.82 -22.04
N GLY A 249 17.86 27.66 -20.79
CA GLY A 249 18.78 27.46 -19.66
C GLY A 249 18.77 25.98 -19.28
N VAL A 250 19.95 25.37 -19.15
CA VAL A 250 20.11 23.99 -18.69
C VAL A 250 20.93 24.05 -17.41
N ASP A 251 20.37 23.51 -16.33
CA ASP A 251 21.09 23.32 -15.07
C ASP A 251 21.43 21.85 -14.91
N PHE A 252 22.71 21.56 -14.67
CA PHE A 252 23.19 20.19 -14.43
C PHE A 252 23.45 20.02 -12.95
N VAL A 253 22.66 19.19 -12.28
CA VAL A 253 22.94 18.75 -10.91
C VAL A 253 23.85 17.52 -10.99
N TRP A 254 25.03 17.62 -10.41
CA TRP A 254 25.91 16.46 -10.19
C TRP A 254 25.50 15.83 -8.85
N GLU A 255 25.14 14.54 -8.88
CA GLU A 255 25.01 13.71 -7.68
C GLU A 255 26.39 13.25 -7.19
#